data_3726e17e24bc944636ba13948fd372e8
#
_entry.id   3726e17e24bc944636ba13948fd372e8
#
_cell.length_a   1.000
_cell.length_b   1.000
_cell.length_c   1.000
_cell.angle_alpha   90.00
_cell.angle_beta   90.00
_cell.angle_gamma   90.00
#
_symmetry.space_group_name_H-M   'P 1'
#
loop_
_entity.id
_entity.type
_entity.pdbx_description
1 polymer ?
#
loop_
_entity_poly.entity_id
_entity_poly.type
_entity_poly.pdbx_seq_one_letter_code
_entity_poly.pdbx_strand_id
1 'polypeptide(L)'
;DWVRQPATGIDAANRRVELSDGSQLDYDYLIVASGLQLNYHLIDGMTPELVGSHGIGSVYAGMQAAARTSDAIDSWIAQGGGKGIFTAAATPVKCAGAPLKMTFTTLSRLEASGHRDAFEMEFMAPGLGLFTQPYVDQFVKQRFDEQGVTRRHHYRLSAIDPQAREAEFTFVGPDSEFTSHHQLREQEFRGE
;
A
#
# COMPACT_ATOMS: atom_id res chain seq x y z
N ASP A 1 -4.07 30.84 15.82
CA ASP A 1 -2.65 30.63 16.16
C ASP A 1 -2.25 29.21 15.79
N TRP A 2 -1.00 29.01 15.39
CA TRP A 2 -0.44 27.70 15.10
C TRP A 2 0.57 27.30 16.17
N VAL A 3 0.22 26.26 16.94
CA VAL A 3 1.09 25.69 17.96
C VAL A 3 1.88 24.52 17.34
N ARG A 4 3.22 24.61 17.37
CA ARG A 4 4.13 23.62 16.77
C ARG A 4 4.62 22.59 17.80
N GLN A 5 3.69 22.08 18.61
CA GLN A 5 3.97 21.06 19.63
C GLN A 5 3.07 19.87 19.39
N PRO A 6 3.58 18.62 19.44
CA PRO A 6 2.74 17.43 19.43
C PRO A 6 1.76 17.41 20.58
N ALA A 7 0.50 17.06 20.33
CA ALA A 7 -0.46 16.71 21.37
C ALA A 7 -0.10 15.33 21.94
N THR A 8 0.01 15.23 23.27
CA THR A 8 0.39 14.02 23.99
C THR A 8 -0.77 13.41 24.77
N GLY A 9 -1.78 14.23 25.09
CA GLY A 9 -2.97 13.76 25.79
C GLY A 9 -4.18 14.65 25.55
N ILE A 10 -5.37 14.11 25.80
CA ILE A 10 -6.64 14.84 25.77
C ILE A 10 -7.39 14.54 27.06
N ASP A 11 -7.58 15.55 27.90
CA ASP A 11 -8.51 15.54 29.02
C ASP A 11 -9.86 16.07 28.56
N ALA A 12 -10.71 15.17 28.12
CA ALA A 12 -12.02 15.51 27.59
C ALA A 12 -12.98 16.07 28.68
N ALA A 13 -12.80 15.66 29.95
CA ALA A 13 -13.63 16.10 31.04
C ALA A 13 -13.39 17.58 31.37
N ASN A 14 -12.14 18.03 31.31
CA ASN A 14 -11.73 19.40 31.55
C ASN A 14 -11.54 20.20 30.25
N ARG A 15 -11.86 19.63 29.08
CA ARG A 15 -11.72 20.28 27.77
C ARG A 15 -10.31 20.81 27.51
N ARG A 16 -9.34 19.97 27.72
CA ARG A 16 -7.93 20.34 27.66
C ARG A 16 -7.10 19.37 26.80
N VAL A 17 -6.18 19.92 26.01
CA VAL A 17 -5.17 19.17 25.27
C VAL A 17 -3.82 19.37 25.93
N GLU A 18 -3.11 18.30 26.21
CA GLU A 18 -1.75 18.31 26.73
C GLU A 18 -0.75 18.28 25.58
N LEU A 19 0.31 19.07 25.67
CA LEU A 19 1.35 19.20 24.68
C LEU A 19 2.68 18.61 25.16
N SER A 20 3.55 18.27 24.22
CA SER A 20 4.84 17.62 24.50
C SER A 20 5.82 18.45 25.34
N ASP A 21 5.65 19.76 25.40
CA ASP A 21 6.43 20.67 26.22
C ASP A 21 5.85 20.88 27.65
N GLY A 22 4.79 20.14 27.98
CA GLY A 22 4.06 20.26 29.25
C GLY A 22 3.04 21.40 29.31
N SER A 23 2.93 22.19 28.26
CA SER A 23 1.86 23.22 28.18
C SER A 23 0.51 22.59 27.85
N GLN A 24 -0.54 23.35 28.08
CA GLN A 24 -1.91 22.86 27.88
C GLN A 24 -2.71 23.91 27.10
N LEU A 25 -3.68 23.44 26.32
CA LEU A 25 -4.62 24.26 25.57
C LEU A 25 -6.03 23.90 25.99
N ASP A 26 -6.77 24.90 26.48
CA ASP A 26 -8.19 24.75 26.72
C ASP A 26 -8.98 24.96 25.43
N TYR A 27 -10.13 24.27 25.29
CA TYR A 27 -10.96 24.34 24.08
C TYR A 27 -12.45 24.33 24.43
N ASP A 28 -13.24 24.98 23.60
CA ASP A 28 -14.69 24.85 23.60
C ASP A 28 -15.14 23.68 22.71
N TYR A 29 -14.49 23.54 21.56
CA TYR A 29 -14.69 22.47 20.60
C TYR A 29 -13.33 21.92 20.14
N LEU A 30 -13.20 20.61 20.10
CA LEU A 30 -11.99 19.93 19.64
C LEU A 30 -12.28 19.10 18.39
N ILE A 31 -11.50 19.34 17.34
CA ILE A 31 -11.50 18.49 16.13
C ILE A 31 -10.19 17.69 16.12
N VAL A 32 -10.30 16.36 16.23
CA VAL A 32 -9.16 15.46 16.15
C VAL A 32 -8.98 15.03 14.71
N ALA A 33 -7.92 15.48 14.07
CA ALA A 33 -7.59 15.21 12.68
C ALA A 33 -6.12 14.79 12.53
N SER A 34 -5.67 13.87 13.38
CA SER A 34 -4.25 13.45 13.51
C SER A 34 -3.71 12.64 12.32
N GLY A 35 -4.58 12.26 11.38
CA GLY A 35 -4.18 11.49 10.19
C GLY A 35 -4.04 9.99 10.45
N LEU A 36 -3.14 9.33 9.70
CA LEU A 36 -2.90 7.91 9.75
C LEU A 36 -1.48 7.60 10.23
N GLN A 37 -1.34 6.46 10.87
CA GLN A 37 -0.05 5.81 11.12
C GLN A 37 0.16 4.69 10.10
N LEU A 38 1.38 4.56 9.59
CA LEU A 38 1.77 3.47 8.70
C LEU A 38 2.24 2.28 9.53
N ASN A 39 1.52 1.18 9.42
CA ASN A 39 1.74 -0.01 10.24
C ASN A 39 2.63 -1.03 9.52
N TYR A 40 3.82 -0.63 9.07
CA TYR A 40 4.77 -1.54 8.42
C TYR A 40 5.15 -2.74 9.29
N HIS A 41 5.11 -2.58 10.62
CA HIS A 41 5.36 -3.65 11.58
C HIS A 41 4.34 -4.81 11.54
N LEU A 42 3.22 -4.66 10.84
CA LEU A 42 2.25 -5.74 10.59
C LEU A 42 2.61 -6.61 9.38
N ILE A 43 3.71 -6.31 8.69
CA ILE A 43 4.24 -7.06 7.56
C ILE A 43 5.62 -7.55 7.98
N ASP A 44 5.79 -8.85 8.17
CA ASP A 44 7.05 -9.42 8.59
C ASP A 44 8.16 -9.09 7.59
N GLY A 45 9.34 -8.73 8.09
CA GLY A 45 10.48 -8.32 7.26
C GLY A 45 10.40 -6.90 6.69
N MET A 46 9.27 -6.16 6.87
CA MET A 46 9.11 -4.80 6.34
C MET A 46 9.54 -3.75 7.36
N THR A 47 10.37 -2.82 6.90
CA THR A 47 10.69 -1.59 7.64
C THR A 47 10.59 -0.36 6.72
N PRO A 48 10.40 0.85 7.27
CA PRO A 48 10.32 2.08 6.46
C PRO A 48 11.58 2.34 5.61
N GLU A 49 12.75 1.89 6.08
CA GLU A 49 14.06 2.08 5.43
C GLU A 49 14.17 1.27 4.13
N LEU A 50 13.43 0.16 4.03
CA LEU A 50 13.42 -0.68 2.81
C LEU A 50 12.70 -0.02 1.63
N VAL A 51 11.89 1.02 1.87
CA VAL A 51 11.17 1.70 0.79
C VAL A 51 12.16 2.35 -0.19
N GLY A 52 12.08 1.93 -1.44
CA GLY A 52 12.95 2.34 -2.54
C GLY A 52 14.16 1.45 -2.74
N SER A 53 14.26 0.32 -2.03
CA SER A 53 15.32 -0.68 -2.19
C SER A 53 14.74 -2.07 -2.42
N HIS A 54 15.53 -3.00 -2.95
CA HIS A 54 15.15 -4.41 -3.18
C HIS A 54 13.83 -4.59 -3.99
N GLY A 55 13.42 -3.59 -4.77
CA GLY A 55 12.16 -3.62 -5.50
C GLY A 55 10.93 -3.24 -4.67
N ILE A 56 11.10 -2.81 -3.41
CA ILE A 56 9.99 -2.44 -2.52
C ILE A 56 9.64 -0.97 -2.70
N GLY A 57 8.36 -0.67 -2.93
CA GLY A 57 7.84 0.68 -3.09
C GLY A 57 6.72 1.01 -2.12
N SER A 58 6.67 2.26 -1.65
CA SER A 58 5.54 2.82 -0.91
C SER A 58 5.55 4.34 -1.03
N VAL A 59 4.38 4.92 -1.31
CA VAL A 59 4.24 6.38 -1.49
C VAL A 59 3.72 7.10 -0.25
N TYR A 60 3.40 6.37 0.81
CA TYR A 60 2.77 6.93 1.98
C TYR A 60 3.76 7.45 3.04
N ALA A 61 5.00 7.00 3.02
CA ALA A 61 6.01 7.35 4.03
C ALA A 61 6.67 8.73 3.77
N GLY A 62 5.98 9.60 3.05
CA GLY A 62 6.41 10.96 2.77
C GLY A 62 7.09 11.13 1.40
N MET A 63 7.46 12.37 1.10
CA MET A 63 7.97 12.78 -0.21
C MET A 63 9.26 12.04 -0.61
N GLN A 64 10.17 11.82 0.33
CA GLN A 64 11.42 11.10 0.05
C GLN A 64 11.18 9.62 -0.28
N ALA A 65 10.25 8.96 0.41
CA ALA A 65 9.88 7.58 0.13
C ALA A 65 9.20 7.46 -1.25
N ALA A 66 8.36 8.43 -1.60
CA ALA A 66 7.73 8.50 -2.93
C ALA A 66 8.77 8.69 -4.04
N ALA A 67 9.78 9.54 -3.83
CA ALA A 67 10.88 9.72 -4.78
C ALA A 67 11.67 8.41 -4.97
N ARG A 68 12.12 7.78 -3.87
CA ARG A 68 12.82 6.49 -3.95
C ARG A 68 11.97 5.39 -4.61
N THR A 69 10.65 5.38 -4.38
CA THR A 69 9.74 4.45 -5.05
C THR A 69 9.70 4.71 -6.55
N SER A 70 9.69 5.97 -6.99
CA SER A 70 9.76 6.33 -8.40
C SER A 70 11.06 5.84 -9.04
N ASP A 71 12.20 6.06 -8.38
CA ASP A 71 13.52 5.61 -8.85
C ASP A 71 13.60 4.08 -8.93
N ALA A 72 12.99 3.37 -7.96
CA ALA A 72 12.90 1.91 -7.97
C ALA A 72 12.08 1.39 -9.15
N ILE A 73 10.97 2.04 -9.48
CA ILE A 73 10.15 1.72 -10.65
C ILE A 73 10.92 1.98 -11.95
N ASP A 74 11.63 3.11 -12.06
CA ASP A 74 12.46 3.40 -13.23
C ASP A 74 13.57 2.37 -13.42
N SER A 75 14.21 1.98 -12.32
CA SER A 75 15.25 0.95 -12.33
C SER A 75 14.69 -0.42 -12.75
N TRP A 76 13.48 -0.77 -12.28
CA TRP A 76 12.79 -1.99 -12.68
C TRP A 76 12.42 -1.97 -14.17
N ILE A 77 11.89 -0.86 -14.68
CA ILE A 77 11.57 -0.71 -16.11
C ILE A 77 12.86 -0.83 -16.96
N ALA A 78 13.96 -0.26 -16.52
CA ALA A 78 15.24 -0.34 -17.21
C ALA A 78 15.84 -1.75 -17.28
N GLN A 79 15.39 -2.68 -16.42
CA GLN A 79 15.77 -4.10 -16.49
C GLN A 79 15.14 -4.82 -17.69
N GLY A 80 14.12 -4.25 -18.31
CA GLY A 80 13.52 -4.74 -19.54
C GLY A 80 12.53 -5.89 -19.39
N GLY A 81 12.11 -6.23 -18.17
CA GLY A 81 11.11 -7.27 -17.91
C GLY A 81 11.01 -7.63 -16.44
N GLY A 82 9.98 -8.41 -16.09
CA GLY A 82 9.79 -8.92 -14.74
C GLY A 82 8.35 -8.77 -14.23
N LYS A 83 8.16 -9.09 -12.96
CA LYS A 83 6.85 -9.06 -12.29
C LYS A 83 6.75 -7.89 -11.32
N GLY A 84 5.65 -7.12 -11.42
CA GLY A 84 5.26 -6.08 -10.49
C GLY A 84 4.01 -6.47 -9.72
N ILE A 85 4.09 -6.51 -8.39
CA ILE A 85 2.96 -6.80 -7.51
C ILE A 85 2.57 -5.53 -6.80
N PHE A 86 1.31 -5.11 -6.97
CA PHE A 86 0.70 -3.99 -6.29
C PHE A 86 -0.29 -4.51 -5.26
N THR A 87 -0.32 -3.91 -4.08
CA THR A 87 -1.20 -4.37 -3.02
C THR A 87 -1.94 -3.22 -2.36
N ALA A 88 -3.19 -3.46 -1.99
CA ALA A 88 -3.94 -2.61 -1.09
C ALA A 88 -3.78 -3.09 0.35
N ALA A 89 -3.75 -2.17 1.31
CA ALA A 89 -3.68 -2.50 2.72
C ALA A 89 -4.98 -3.21 3.19
N ALA A 90 -4.83 -4.20 4.07
CA ALA A 90 -5.96 -4.89 4.71
C ALA A 90 -6.49 -4.15 5.96
N THR A 91 -5.89 -3.03 6.32
CA THR A 91 -6.31 -2.15 7.42
C THR A 91 -7.13 -0.98 6.87
N PRO A 92 -7.82 -0.20 7.71
CA PRO A 92 -8.45 1.04 7.27
C PRO A 92 -7.48 1.96 6.55
N VAL A 93 -7.91 2.51 5.42
CA VAL A 93 -7.11 3.39 4.56
C VAL A 93 -7.79 4.74 4.38
N LYS A 94 -7.00 5.78 4.16
CA LYS A 94 -7.54 7.11 3.87
C LYS A 94 -7.94 7.31 2.40
N CYS A 95 -7.41 6.50 1.49
CA CYS A 95 -7.64 6.64 0.05
C CYS A 95 -7.54 5.29 -0.65
N ALA A 96 -8.68 4.68 -0.98
CA ALA A 96 -8.74 3.43 -1.75
C ALA A 96 -8.20 3.58 -3.18
N GLY A 97 -8.18 4.78 -3.72
CA GLY A 97 -7.68 5.06 -5.07
C GLY A 97 -6.17 5.14 -5.19
N ALA A 98 -5.43 5.31 -4.10
CA ALA A 98 -3.98 5.52 -4.19
C ALA A 98 -3.21 4.29 -4.71
N PRO A 99 -3.46 3.04 -4.25
CA PRO A 99 -2.84 1.86 -4.83
C PRO A 99 -3.18 1.67 -6.32
N LEU A 100 -4.42 1.96 -6.69
CA LEU A 100 -4.88 1.92 -8.09
C LEU A 100 -4.14 2.94 -8.96
N LYS A 101 -3.97 4.18 -8.46
CA LYS A 101 -3.20 5.21 -9.17
C LYS A 101 -1.75 4.80 -9.38
N MET A 102 -1.12 4.21 -8.37
CA MET A 102 0.25 3.71 -8.51
C MET A 102 0.34 2.63 -9.59
N THR A 103 -0.60 1.70 -9.63
CA THR A 103 -0.67 0.67 -10.66
C THR A 103 -0.82 1.29 -12.05
N PHE A 104 -1.81 2.16 -12.25
CA PHE A 104 -2.04 2.80 -13.55
C PHE A 104 -0.89 3.71 -13.99
N THR A 105 -0.29 4.46 -13.06
CA THR A 105 0.87 5.31 -13.37
C THR A 105 2.06 4.46 -13.81
N THR A 106 2.29 3.32 -13.15
CA THR A 106 3.36 2.39 -13.54
C THR A 106 3.07 1.75 -14.90
N LEU A 107 1.83 1.32 -15.15
CA LEU A 107 1.41 0.82 -16.46
C LEU A 107 1.69 1.82 -17.58
N SER A 108 1.30 3.07 -17.38
CA SER A 108 1.56 4.14 -18.37
C SER A 108 3.06 4.34 -18.65
N ARG A 109 3.91 4.20 -17.62
CA ARG A 109 5.38 4.25 -17.79
C ARG A 109 5.90 3.04 -18.55
N LEU A 110 5.38 1.84 -18.29
CA LEU A 110 5.72 0.62 -19.01
C LEU A 110 5.30 0.71 -20.49
N GLU A 111 4.11 1.22 -20.78
CA GLU A 111 3.64 1.48 -22.14
C GLU A 111 4.56 2.48 -22.85
N ALA A 112 4.92 3.57 -22.20
CA ALA A 112 5.83 4.58 -22.75
C ALA A 112 7.25 4.04 -22.99
N SER A 113 7.69 3.03 -22.25
CA SER A 113 9.01 2.39 -22.46
C SER A 113 9.06 1.50 -23.71
N GLY A 114 7.91 1.14 -24.28
CA GLY A 114 7.79 0.21 -25.42
C GLY A 114 7.99 -1.26 -25.07
N HIS A 115 8.11 -1.61 -23.80
CA HIS A 115 8.39 -2.98 -23.33
C HIS A 115 7.27 -3.55 -22.45
N ARG A 116 6.03 -3.05 -22.56
CA ARG A 116 4.89 -3.46 -21.69
C ARG A 116 4.73 -4.98 -21.60
N ASP A 117 4.87 -5.69 -22.71
CA ASP A 117 4.64 -7.14 -22.81
C ASP A 117 5.71 -7.98 -22.09
N ALA A 118 6.85 -7.39 -21.75
CA ALA A 118 7.89 -8.06 -20.98
C ALA A 118 7.63 -8.03 -19.46
N PHE A 119 6.56 -7.37 -19.03
CA PHE A 119 6.24 -7.16 -17.63
C PHE A 119 4.89 -7.77 -17.25
N GLU A 120 4.90 -8.63 -16.25
CA GLU A 120 3.69 -9.11 -15.59
C GLU A 120 3.26 -8.12 -14.51
N MET A 121 1.95 -7.85 -14.44
CA MET A 121 1.39 -6.93 -13.45
C MET A 121 0.29 -7.64 -12.68
N GLU A 122 0.42 -7.65 -11.36
CA GLU A 122 -0.61 -8.20 -10.46
C GLU A 122 -1.06 -7.18 -9.43
N PHE A 123 -2.34 -7.24 -9.08
CA PHE A 123 -2.94 -6.44 -8.02
C PHE A 123 -3.58 -7.32 -6.96
N MET A 124 -3.06 -7.26 -5.75
CA MET A 124 -3.55 -7.99 -4.58
C MET A 124 -4.53 -7.13 -3.77
N ALA A 125 -5.76 -7.57 -3.66
CA ALA A 125 -6.81 -6.88 -2.89
C ALA A 125 -7.24 -7.72 -1.68
N PRO A 126 -7.35 -7.14 -0.49
CA PRO A 126 -7.79 -7.87 0.70
C PRO A 126 -9.30 -8.19 0.69
N GLY A 127 -10.07 -7.60 -0.21
CA GLY A 127 -11.50 -7.84 -0.38
C GLY A 127 -11.88 -8.05 -1.84
N LEU A 128 -13.18 -8.22 -2.10
CA LEU A 128 -13.73 -8.37 -3.46
C LEU A 128 -13.74 -7.08 -4.27
N GLY A 129 -13.85 -5.93 -3.60
CA GLY A 129 -13.89 -4.62 -4.22
C GLY A 129 -12.49 -4.01 -4.33
N LEU A 130 -12.23 -3.33 -5.44
CA LEU A 130 -11.05 -2.48 -5.63
C LEU A 130 -11.35 -1.03 -5.24
N PHE A 131 -12.62 -0.67 -5.25
CA PHE A 131 -13.09 0.67 -4.89
C PHE A 131 -14.45 0.61 -4.18
N THR A 132 -14.75 1.64 -3.37
CA THR A 132 -15.98 1.66 -2.54
C THR A 132 -17.25 1.91 -3.35
N GLN A 133 -17.17 2.67 -4.44
CA GLN A 133 -18.30 2.97 -5.31
C GLN A 133 -18.44 1.88 -6.38
N PRO A 134 -19.58 1.17 -6.47
CA PRO A 134 -19.74 0.02 -7.38
C PRO A 134 -19.44 0.34 -8.86
N TYR A 135 -19.86 1.50 -9.33
CA TYR A 135 -19.59 1.91 -10.70
C TYR A 135 -18.09 2.11 -10.96
N VAL A 136 -17.38 2.75 -10.04
CA VAL A 136 -15.93 2.96 -10.15
C VAL A 136 -15.19 1.63 -10.01
N ASP A 137 -15.62 0.75 -9.12
CA ASP A 137 -15.07 -0.59 -8.94
C ASP A 137 -15.15 -1.40 -10.25
N GLN A 138 -16.31 -1.42 -10.88
CA GLN A 138 -16.51 -2.10 -12.16
C GLN A 138 -15.62 -1.50 -13.26
N PHE A 139 -15.56 -0.18 -13.35
CA PHE A 139 -14.70 0.51 -14.32
C PHE A 139 -13.22 0.17 -14.13
N VAL A 140 -12.73 0.17 -12.89
CA VAL A 140 -11.33 -0.19 -12.57
C VAL A 140 -11.05 -1.65 -12.94
N LYS A 141 -11.97 -2.57 -12.63
CA LYS A 141 -11.86 -3.99 -12.99
C LYS A 141 -11.75 -4.16 -14.50
N GLN A 142 -12.61 -3.50 -15.24
CA GLN A 142 -12.57 -3.53 -16.71
C GLN A 142 -11.23 -2.98 -17.24
N ARG A 143 -10.75 -1.85 -16.71
CA ARG A 143 -9.45 -1.27 -17.12
C ARG A 143 -8.28 -2.20 -16.84
N PHE A 144 -8.30 -2.91 -15.70
CA PHE A 144 -7.28 -3.90 -15.40
C PHE A 144 -7.28 -5.06 -16.40
N ASP A 145 -8.48 -5.56 -16.75
CA ASP A 145 -8.62 -6.61 -17.76
C ASP A 145 -8.09 -6.16 -19.12
N GLU A 146 -8.46 -4.96 -19.59
CA GLU A 146 -8.00 -4.37 -20.85
C GLU A 146 -6.47 -4.17 -20.89
N GLN A 147 -5.84 -3.89 -19.74
CA GLN A 147 -4.41 -3.61 -19.65
C GLN A 147 -3.57 -4.81 -19.18
N GLY A 148 -4.19 -6.00 -19.06
CA GLY A 148 -3.49 -7.23 -18.69
C GLY A 148 -2.94 -7.20 -17.26
N VAL A 149 -3.71 -6.62 -16.30
CA VAL A 149 -3.39 -6.69 -14.87
C VAL A 149 -4.15 -7.84 -14.23
N THR A 150 -3.45 -8.83 -13.74
CA THR A 150 -4.05 -9.94 -13.00
C THR A 150 -4.53 -9.45 -11.64
N ARG A 151 -5.79 -9.76 -11.28
CA ARG A 151 -6.36 -9.41 -9.97
C ARG A 151 -6.46 -10.65 -9.10
N ARG A 152 -6.01 -10.51 -7.84
CA ARG A 152 -6.22 -11.53 -6.82
C ARG A 152 -6.95 -10.91 -5.65
N HIS A 153 -8.05 -11.52 -5.28
CA HIS A 153 -8.94 -11.05 -4.22
C HIS A 153 -8.76 -11.88 -2.96
N HIS A 154 -9.02 -11.26 -1.80
CA HIS A 154 -8.89 -11.88 -0.49
C HIS A 154 -7.46 -12.23 -0.08
N TYR A 155 -6.48 -11.45 -0.56
CA TYR A 155 -5.09 -11.60 -0.16
C TYR A 155 -4.57 -10.32 0.49
N ARG A 156 -3.91 -10.48 1.63
CA ARG A 156 -3.16 -9.41 2.30
C ARG A 156 -1.67 -9.73 2.29
N LEU A 157 -0.86 -8.73 2.10
CA LEU A 157 0.59 -8.87 2.28
C LEU A 157 0.88 -9.16 3.75
N SER A 158 1.53 -10.29 4.05
CA SER A 158 1.86 -10.76 5.40
C SER A 158 3.35 -10.68 5.71
N ALA A 159 4.21 -10.96 4.73
CA ALA A 159 5.66 -10.89 4.91
C ALA A 159 6.37 -10.50 3.60
N ILE A 160 7.60 -10.04 3.72
CA ILE A 160 8.53 -9.85 2.62
C ILE A 160 9.92 -10.37 3.00
N ASP A 161 10.60 -10.95 2.03
CA ASP A 161 12.04 -11.20 2.09
C ASP A 161 12.76 -10.29 1.08
N PRO A 162 13.39 -9.19 1.53
CA PRO A 162 14.05 -8.25 0.63
C PRO A 162 15.23 -8.86 -0.12
N GLN A 163 15.91 -9.86 0.46
CA GLN A 163 17.09 -10.48 -0.15
C GLN A 163 16.70 -11.49 -1.24
N ALA A 164 15.69 -12.32 -0.95
CA ALA A 164 15.12 -13.24 -1.92
C ALA A 164 14.23 -12.53 -2.95
N ARG A 165 13.81 -11.28 -2.69
CA ARG A 165 12.78 -10.53 -3.44
C ARG A 165 11.46 -11.28 -3.49
N GLU A 166 11.08 -11.85 -2.36
CA GLU A 166 9.83 -12.61 -2.19
C GLU A 166 8.82 -11.82 -1.37
N ALA A 167 7.55 -11.98 -1.72
CA ALA A 167 6.42 -11.43 -0.97
C ALA A 167 5.44 -12.57 -0.63
N GLU A 168 5.05 -12.64 0.64
CA GLU A 168 4.11 -13.61 1.14
C GLU A 168 2.74 -12.98 1.35
N PHE A 169 1.71 -13.64 0.86
CA PHE A 169 0.33 -13.19 0.99
C PHE A 169 -0.51 -14.23 1.73
N THR A 170 -1.25 -13.78 2.73
CA THR A 170 -2.22 -14.61 3.45
C THR A 170 -3.60 -14.44 2.85
N PHE A 171 -4.29 -15.56 2.59
CA PHE A 171 -5.69 -15.54 2.20
C PHE A 171 -6.57 -15.11 3.38
N VAL A 172 -7.45 -14.14 3.14
CA VAL A 172 -8.36 -13.54 4.15
C VAL A 172 -9.82 -13.54 3.67
N GLY A 173 -10.19 -14.47 2.81
CA GLY A 173 -11.54 -14.64 2.29
C GLY A 173 -12.51 -15.26 3.29
N PRO A 174 -13.78 -15.39 2.91
CA PRO A 174 -14.83 -15.96 3.78
C PRO A 174 -14.53 -17.37 4.31
N ASP A 175 -13.74 -18.14 3.54
CA ASP A 175 -13.36 -19.51 3.89
C ASP A 175 -11.97 -19.59 4.56
N SER A 176 -11.45 -18.48 5.06
CA SER A 176 -10.12 -18.41 5.68
C SER A 176 -9.96 -19.28 6.92
N GLU A 177 -11.05 -19.71 7.56
CA GLU A 177 -11.04 -20.67 8.66
C GLU A 177 -10.60 -22.08 8.23
N PHE A 178 -10.85 -22.43 6.96
CA PHE A 178 -10.49 -23.73 6.37
C PHE A 178 -9.16 -23.72 5.63
N THR A 179 -8.76 -22.57 5.18
CA THR A 179 -7.47 -22.35 4.53
C THR A 179 -6.52 -21.70 5.52
N SER A 180 -6.06 -22.48 6.50
CA SER A 180 -4.94 -22.06 7.31
C SER A 180 -3.79 -21.65 6.40
N HIS A 181 -3.68 -20.35 6.10
CA HIS A 181 -2.54 -19.71 5.44
C HIS A 181 -2.16 -20.29 4.08
N HIS A 182 -2.96 -20.02 3.03
CA HIS A 182 -2.41 -20.07 1.68
C HIS A 182 -1.40 -18.93 1.55
N GLN A 183 -0.15 -19.29 1.74
CA GLN A 183 0.98 -18.41 1.51
C GLN A 183 1.29 -18.48 0.02
N LEU A 184 0.99 -17.42 -0.71
CA LEU A 184 1.49 -17.25 -2.07
C LEU A 184 2.88 -16.63 -1.94
N ARG A 185 3.90 -17.41 -2.22
CA ARG A 185 5.28 -16.92 -2.34
C ARG A 185 5.52 -16.40 -3.75
N GLU A 186 6.47 -15.52 -3.92
CA GLU A 186 6.86 -15.02 -5.26
C GLU A 186 7.23 -16.17 -6.22
N GLN A 187 7.68 -17.31 -5.72
CA GLN A 187 7.95 -18.51 -6.51
C GLN A 187 6.70 -19.03 -7.25
N GLU A 188 5.51 -18.92 -6.64
CA GLU A 188 4.25 -19.27 -7.31
C GLU A 188 3.89 -18.27 -8.41
N PHE A 189 4.51 -17.08 -8.38
CA PHE A 189 4.30 -16.04 -9.38
C PHE A 189 5.35 -16.07 -10.51
N ARG A 190 6.43 -16.87 -10.40
CA ARG A 190 7.46 -16.98 -11.43
C ARG A 190 7.05 -17.90 -12.57
N GLY A 191 5.86 -18.50 -12.52
CA GLY A 191 5.32 -19.29 -13.64
C GLY A 191 6.25 -20.46 -14.01
N GLU A 192 6.51 -21.37 -13.06
CA GLU A 192 7.02 -22.70 -13.39
C GLU A 192 5.90 -23.63 -13.83
#